data_3d8691b5ca384bc827387337120f4a74
#
_entry.id   3d8691b5ca384bc827387337120f4a74
#
_cell.length_a   1.000
_cell.length_b   1.000
_cell.length_c   1.000
_cell.angle_alpha   90.00
_cell.angle_beta   90.00
_cell.angle_gamma   90.00
#
_symmetry.space_group_name_H-M   'P 1'
#
loop_
_entity.id
_entity.type
_entity.pdbx_description
1 polymer ?
#
loop_
_entity_poly.entity_id
_entity_poly.type
_entity_poly.pdbx_seq_one_letter_code
_entity_poly.pdbx_strand_id
1 'polypeptide(L)'
;MPWTQAQRAEKMNPSVIREILKVTEKPGIISFAGGLPSPKTFPVSAFREACDKVLREDGHAALQYAASEGFAPLREMVAAMLPWEIDPAQVLTTTGSQQGLDLVAKILIDAGSKVLVETPTYLGALQAFTPMEPAVVSVASDDEGVLIDDLKAKVGTGPDKARFLYVLPNFQNPTGRTMSEARRAALVQAAAELNLPLVEDNPYGELWFDNPPPAPLTARNPDGCIYMGSFSKVLAPGLRLGFVVAPKAVYPKLLQAKQAADLHTPGYNQRLVAEVMKGNFLDRHVPTIRALYKEQCEAMLTALDKEMQGLGVQWNRPDGGMFLWVRLPEGMSAVELLPKAVERNVAFVPGAAFYADNADPRTLRLSFVTSTAEQIATGIAALAAAIRDHKG
;
A
#
# COMPACT_ATOMS: atom_id res chain seq x y z
N MET A 1 22.94 4.51 -33.40
CA MET A 1 23.89 4.30 -32.27
C MET A 1 23.16 3.52 -31.19
N PRO A 2 23.72 2.46 -30.61
CA PRO A 2 23.11 1.77 -29.49
C PRO A 2 23.19 2.64 -28.23
N TRP A 3 22.09 2.67 -27.45
CA TRP A 3 22.05 3.34 -26.16
C TRP A 3 22.72 2.45 -25.10
N THR A 4 23.64 2.99 -24.33
CA THR A 4 24.23 2.30 -23.18
C THR A 4 23.37 2.60 -21.95
N GLN A 5 22.72 1.58 -21.41
CA GLN A 5 21.90 1.71 -20.21
C GLN A 5 22.78 1.72 -18.95
N ALA A 6 22.27 2.35 -17.87
CA ALA A 6 22.91 2.24 -16.57
C ALA A 6 22.77 0.80 -16.03
N GLN A 7 23.77 0.30 -15.31
CA GLN A 7 23.79 -1.07 -14.76
C GLN A 7 22.52 -1.38 -13.92
N ARG A 8 22.06 -0.41 -13.13
CA ARG A 8 20.83 -0.55 -12.33
C ARG A 8 19.55 -0.73 -13.18
N ALA A 9 19.54 -0.28 -14.44
CA ALA A 9 18.40 -0.45 -15.32
C ALA A 9 18.19 -1.91 -15.74
N GLU A 10 19.24 -2.72 -15.78
CA GLU A 10 19.19 -4.14 -16.10
C GLU A 10 18.40 -4.95 -15.03
N LYS A 11 18.36 -4.45 -13.79
CA LYS A 11 17.64 -5.07 -12.67
C LYS A 11 16.15 -4.66 -12.60
N MET A 12 15.73 -3.67 -13.41
CA MET A 12 14.35 -3.19 -13.43
C MET A 12 13.49 -4.12 -14.28
N ASN A 13 12.51 -4.74 -13.67
CA ASN A 13 11.58 -5.64 -14.33
C ASN A 13 10.18 -5.00 -14.47
N PRO A 14 9.40 -5.39 -15.49
CA PRO A 14 7.99 -5.00 -15.59
C PRO A 14 7.21 -5.41 -14.34
N SER A 15 6.21 -4.61 -13.97
CA SER A 15 5.34 -4.93 -12.84
C SER A 15 4.51 -6.18 -13.16
N VAL A 16 4.69 -7.25 -12.38
CA VAL A 16 3.90 -8.50 -12.48
C VAL A 16 2.40 -8.21 -12.38
N ILE A 17 1.99 -7.31 -11.48
CA ILE A 17 0.58 -6.92 -11.35
C ILE A 17 0.07 -6.26 -12.63
N ARG A 18 0.86 -5.40 -13.29
CA ARG A 18 0.45 -4.77 -14.56
C ARG A 18 0.28 -5.79 -15.68
N GLU A 19 1.15 -6.79 -15.76
CA GLU A 19 1.00 -7.86 -16.76
C GLU A 19 -0.29 -8.67 -16.50
N ILE A 20 -0.61 -8.98 -15.26
CA ILE A 20 -1.87 -9.64 -14.88
C ILE A 20 -3.07 -8.73 -15.21
N LEU A 21 -2.98 -7.43 -14.92
CA LEU A 21 -4.07 -6.48 -15.20
C LEU A 21 -4.38 -6.38 -16.70
N LYS A 22 -3.39 -6.49 -17.60
CA LYS A 22 -3.64 -6.54 -19.05
C LYS A 22 -4.54 -7.72 -19.44
N VAL A 23 -4.42 -8.86 -18.76
CA VAL A 23 -5.29 -10.02 -18.99
C VAL A 23 -6.71 -9.74 -18.49
N THR A 24 -6.86 -8.97 -17.39
CA THR A 24 -8.16 -8.67 -16.79
C THR A 24 -8.95 -7.57 -17.52
N GLU A 25 -8.32 -6.86 -18.47
CA GLU A 25 -9.00 -5.88 -19.33
C GLU A 25 -9.91 -6.55 -20.38
N LYS A 26 -9.81 -7.86 -20.57
CA LYS A 26 -10.68 -8.60 -21.49
C LYS A 26 -12.13 -8.58 -21.01
N PRO A 27 -13.11 -8.31 -21.90
CA PRO A 27 -14.51 -8.34 -21.53
C PRO A 27 -14.94 -9.67 -20.90
N GLY A 28 -15.73 -9.62 -19.84
CA GLY A 28 -16.29 -10.80 -19.17
C GLY A 28 -15.43 -11.37 -18.05
N ILE A 29 -14.21 -10.90 -17.82
CA ILE A 29 -13.38 -11.36 -16.70
C ILE A 29 -13.77 -10.65 -15.41
N ILE A 30 -14.10 -11.43 -14.37
CA ILE A 30 -14.25 -10.95 -13.00
C ILE A 30 -12.85 -10.84 -12.38
N SER A 31 -12.41 -9.61 -12.10
CA SER A 31 -11.06 -9.36 -11.62
C SER A 31 -11.02 -9.13 -10.11
N PHE A 32 -10.42 -10.05 -9.38
CA PHE A 32 -9.99 -9.89 -7.99
C PHE A 32 -8.50 -9.51 -7.89
N ALA A 33 -7.86 -9.20 -9.02
CA ALA A 33 -6.43 -8.91 -9.08
C ALA A 33 -6.08 -7.46 -8.73
N GLY A 34 -6.93 -6.50 -9.08
CA GLY A 34 -6.64 -5.08 -8.96
C GLY A 34 -6.53 -4.59 -7.51
N GLY A 35 -5.58 -3.71 -7.23
CA GLY A 35 -5.50 -2.94 -5.98
C GLY A 35 -6.16 -1.56 -6.10
N LEU A 36 -7.14 -1.42 -6.98
CA LEU A 36 -7.85 -0.16 -7.25
C LEU A 36 -8.99 0.02 -6.24
N PRO A 37 -9.19 1.22 -5.69
CA PRO A 37 -10.40 1.50 -4.91
C PRO A 37 -11.63 1.47 -5.81
N SER A 38 -12.81 1.25 -5.20
CA SER A 38 -14.07 1.25 -5.94
C SER A 38 -14.36 2.64 -6.52
N PRO A 39 -14.63 2.77 -7.83
CA PRO A 39 -15.02 4.05 -8.41
C PRO A 39 -16.34 4.60 -7.88
N LYS A 40 -17.17 3.74 -7.30
CA LYS A 40 -18.43 4.14 -6.64
C LYS A 40 -18.21 5.03 -5.42
N THR A 41 -17.00 5.01 -4.85
CA THR A 41 -16.65 5.82 -3.67
C THR A 41 -16.02 7.16 -4.02
N PHE A 42 -15.79 7.48 -5.30
CA PHE A 42 -15.17 8.75 -5.66
C PHE A 42 -16.14 9.92 -5.49
N PRO A 43 -15.77 10.97 -4.73
CA PRO A 43 -16.66 12.09 -4.44
C PRO A 43 -16.65 13.11 -5.61
N VAL A 44 -17.14 12.70 -6.78
CA VAL A 44 -17.06 13.48 -8.04
C VAL A 44 -17.74 14.83 -7.93
N SER A 45 -18.89 14.94 -7.25
CA SER A 45 -19.59 16.22 -7.07
C SER A 45 -18.77 17.20 -6.24
N ALA A 46 -18.19 16.73 -5.12
CA ALA A 46 -17.34 17.56 -4.27
C ALA A 46 -16.11 18.08 -5.03
N PHE A 47 -15.50 17.23 -5.86
CA PHE A 47 -14.38 17.66 -6.71
C PHE A 47 -14.79 18.65 -7.76
N ARG A 48 -15.97 18.51 -8.37
CA ARG A 48 -16.44 19.49 -9.36
C ARG A 48 -16.64 20.87 -8.73
N GLU A 49 -17.29 20.92 -7.55
CA GLU A 49 -17.46 22.17 -6.80
C GLU A 49 -16.13 22.78 -6.39
N ALA A 50 -15.19 21.96 -5.92
CA ALA A 50 -13.84 22.39 -5.57
C ALA A 50 -13.07 22.93 -6.78
N CYS A 51 -13.17 22.30 -7.96
CA CYS A 51 -12.56 22.77 -9.20
C CYS A 51 -13.05 24.17 -9.55
N ASP A 52 -14.37 24.39 -9.59
CA ASP A 52 -14.99 25.67 -9.91
C ASP A 52 -14.53 26.76 -8.92
N LYS A 53 -14.52 26.41 -7.63
CA LYS A 53 -14.13 27.36 -6.57
C LYS A 53 -12.66 27.74 -6.66
N VAL A 54 -11.76 26.75 -6.73
CA VAL A 54 -10.30 26.99 -6.77
C VAL A 54 -9.92 27.81 -8.00
N LEU A 55 -10.48 27.51 -9.15
CA LEU A 55 -10.17 28.27 -10.38
C LEU A 55 -10.74 29.70 -10.35
N ARG A 56 -11.90 29.90 -9.75
CA ARG A 56 -12.52 31.21 -9.63
C ARG A 56 -11.80 32.11 -8.63
N GLU A 57 -11.42 31.58 -7.46
CA GLU A 57 -10.93 32.36 -6.33
C GLU A 57 -9.39 32.47 -6.31
N ASP A 58 -8.67 31.47 -6.80
CA ASP A 58 -7.21 31.36 -6.70
C ASP A 58 -6.56 30.78 -7.96
N GLY A 59 -7.24 30.91 -9.12
CA GLY A 59 -6.87 30.24 -10.36
C GLY A 59 -5.43 30.52 -10.82
N HIS A 60 -4.98 31.78 -10.77
CA HIS A 60 -3.62 32.13 -11.17
C HIS A 60 -2.55 31.45 -10.30
N ALA A 61 -2.73 31.42 -8.98
CA ALA A 61 -1.81 30.75 -8.07
C ALA A 61 -1.92 29.23 -8.13
N ALA A 62 -3.12 28.70 -8.39
CA ALA A 62 -3.34 27.27 -8.56
C ALA A 62 -2.64 26.68 -9.80
N LEU A 63 -2.47 27.46 -10.84
CA LEU A 63 -1.83 27.08 -12.11
C LEU A 63 -0.36 27.45 -12.19
N GLN A 64 0.19 28.15 -11.20
CA GLN A 64 1.61 28.54 -11.12
C GLN A 64 2.43 27.44 -10.43
N TYR A 65 3.75 27.50 -10.58
CA TYR A 65 4.67 26.72 -9.75
C TYR A 65 4.39 26.91 -8.26
N ALA A 66 4.55 25.81 -7.51
CA ALA A 66 4.27 25.75 -6.08
C ALA A 66 5.53 25.48 -5.24
N ALA A 67 5.41 25.59 -3.93
CA ALA A 67 6.47 25.19 -3.01
C ALA A 67 6.73 23.69 -3.10
N SER A 68 7.99 23.30 -3.02
CA SER A 68 8.40 21.88 -3.09
C SER A 68 7.90 21.07 -1.89
N GLU A 69 7.79 21.69 -0.73
CA GLU A 69 7.22 21.11 0.50
C GLU A 69 5.75 20.77 0.34
N GLY A 70 5.05 21.53 -0.48
CA GLY A 70 3.62 21.44 -0.72
C GLY A 70 2.81 22.63 -0.23
N PHE A 71 1.53 22.62 -0.56
CA PHE A 71 0.57 23.67 -0.21
C PHE A 71 0.35 23.70 1.31
N ALA A 72 0.68 24.82 1.96
CA ALA A 72 0.69 24.94 3.41
C ALA A 72 -0.65 24.55 4.08
N PRO A 73 -1.83 25.01 3.60
CA PRO A 73 -3.10 24.59 4.19
C PRO A 73 -3.32 23.06 4.14
N LEU A 74 -2.89 22.38 3.07
CA LEU A 74 -2.99 20.93 3.01
C LEU A 74 -2.07 20.23 4.01
N ARG A 75 -0.83 20.74 4.19
CA ARG A 75 0.12 20.20 5.16
C ARG A 75 -0.39 20.36 6.59
N GLU A 76 -1.01 21.50 6.91
CA GLU A 76 -1.68 21.75 8.19
C GLU A 76 -2.83 20.77 8.43
N MET A 77 -3.67 20.53 7.41
CA MET A 77 -4.75 19.53 7.48
C MET A 77 -4.22 18.11 7.70
N VAL A 78 -3.14 17.74 7.01
CA VAL A 78 -2.49 16.45 7.21
C VAL A 78 -1.96 16.32 8.64
N ALA A 79 -1.29 17.33 9.17
CA ALA A 79 -0.79 17.30 10.54
C ALA A 79 -1.92 17.19 11.57
N ALA A 80 -3.06 17.86 11.33
CA ALA A 80 -4.22 17.83 12.23
C ALA A 80 -5.02 16.52 12.20
N MET A 81 -4.99 15.78 11.08
CA MET A 81 -5.76 14.52 10.95
C MET A 81 -5.05 13.29 11.52
N LEU A 82 -3.74 13.38 11.79
CA LEU A 82 -2.96 12.26 12.29
C LEU A 82 -2.98 12.20 13.84
N PRO A 83 -2.95 11.02 14.46
CA PRO A 83 -3.21 10.86 15.90
C PRO A 83 -1.98 11.09 16.80
N TRP A 84 -1.07 11.97 16.41
CA TRP A 84 0.04 12.47 17.25
C TRP A 84 0.37 13.91 16.89
N GLU A 85 1.11 14.60 17.75
CA GLU A 85 1.54 15.97 17.50
C GLU A 85 2.57 16.05 16.38
N ILE A 86 2.27 16.82 15.34
CA ILE A 86 3.11 16.98 14.14
C ILE A 86 3.27 18.47 13.84
N ASP A 87 4.51 18.91 13.72
CA ASP A 87 4.81 20.20 13.11
C ASP A 87 4.51 20.12 11.60
N PRO A 88 3.59 20.93 11.03
CA PRO A 88 3.32 20.93 9.60
C PRO A 88 4.58 21.12 8.72
N ALA A 89 5.67 21.68 9.28
CA ALA A 89 6.95 21.77 8.61
C ALA A 89 7.63 20.40 8.37
N GLN A 90 7.19 19.35 9.05
CA GLN A 90 7.66 17.96 8.85
C GLN A 90 6.82 17.17 7.81
N VAL A 91 5.76 17.77 7.28
CA VAL A 91 4.91 17.18 6.25
C VAL A 91 5.42 17.58 4.86
N LEU A 92 5.76 16.61 4.05
CA LEU A 92 6.12 16.75 2.63
C LEU A 92 5.02 16.15 1.77
N THR A 93 4.40 16.95 0.89
CA THR A 93 3.45 16.40 -0.08
C THR A 93 4.19 15.69 -1.21
N THR A 94 3.64 14.56 -1.64
CA THR A 94 4.23 13.72 -2.68
C THR A 94 3.23 13.40 -3.78
N THR A 95 3.75 13.06 -4.95
CA THR A 95 2.95 12.61 -6.10
C THR A 95 2.52 11.15 -5.89
N GLY A 96 1.68 10.93 -4.88
CA GLY A 96 1.30 9.65 -4.30
C GLY A 96 2.40 9.08 -3.37
N SER A 97 2.02 8.12 -2.51
CA SER A 97 2.96 7.45 -1.59
C SER A 97 4.08 6.69 -2.33
N GLN A 98 3.84 6.27 -3.59
CA GLN A 98 4.88 5.65 -4.42
C GLN A 98 6.09 6.56 -4.62
N GLN A 99 5.89 7.89 -4.77
CA GLN A 99 6.99 8.83 -4.79
C GLN A 99 7.65 8.94 -3.41
N GLY A 100 6.89 8.87 -2.33
CA GLY A 100 7.46 8.81 -0.97
C GLY A 100 8.45 7.65 -0.81
N LEU A 101 8.09 6.46 -1.30
CA LEU A 101 8.99 5.29 -1.32
C LEU A 101 10.25 5.53 -2.15
N ASP A 102 10.11 6.12 -3.34
CA ASP A 102 11.26 6.45 -4.21
C ASP A 102 12.20 7.48 -3.56
N LEU A 103 11.65 8.50 -2.89
CA LEU A 103 12.44 9.50 -2.18
C LEU A 103 13.18 8.90 -0.99
N VAL A 104 12.51 8.05 -0.20
CA VAL A 104 13.13 7.32 0.91
C VAL A 104 14.26 6.42 0.40
N ALA A 105 14.04 5.69 -0.69
CA ALA A 105 15.06 4.88 -1.31
C ALA A 105 16.28 5.71 -1.72
N LYS A 106 16.08 6.85 -2.37
CA LYS A 106 17.16 7.74 -2.84
C LYS A 106 18.04 8.30 -1.74
N ILE A 107 17.49 8.52 -0.54
CA ILE A 107 18.25 9.15 0.54
C ILE A 107 18.81 8.15 1.57
N LEU A 108 18.30 6.91 1.61
CA LEU A 108 18.70 5.93 2.63
C LEU A 108 19.39 4.70 2.05
N ILE A 109 19.34 4.44 0.74
CA ILE A 109 19.87 3.22 0.13
C ILE A 109 21.03 3.54 -0.79
N ASP A 110 22.18 2.97 -0.49
CA ASP A 110 23.30 2.82 -1.41
C ASP A 110 23.28 1.40 -2.01
N ALA A 111 23.97 1.18 -3.13
CA ALA A 111 24.12 -0.15 -3.71
C ALA A 111 24.68 -1.14 -2.68
N GLY A 112 23.99 -2.27 -2.49
CA GLY A 112 24.33 -3.28 -1.49
C GLY A 112 23.86 -2.97 -0.06
N SER A 113 23.26 -1.81 0.21
CA SER A 113 22.67 -1.52 1.54
C SER A 113 21.61 -2.55 1.91
N LYS A 114 21.70 -3.09 3.13
CA LYS A 114 20.67 -3.99 3.66
C LYS A 114 19.40 -3.23 3.99
N VAL A 115 18.28 -3.67 3.42
CA VAL A 115 16.93 -3.16 3.69
C VAL A 115 16.08 -4.31 4.17
N LEU A 116 15.45 -4.15 5.32
CA LEU A 116 14.53 -5.15 5.87
C LEU A 116 13.10 -4.87 5.41
N VAL A 117 12.37 -5.93 5.07
CA VAL A 117 10.94 -5.88 4.73
C VAL A 117 10.21 -7.00 5.45
N GLU A 118 8.94 -6.80 5.79
CA GLU A 118 8.08 -7.90 6.24
C GLU A 118 7.83 -8.89 5.09
N THR A 119 7.44 -10.12 5.40
CA THR A 119 7.17 -11.11 4.35
C THR A 119 5.80 -11.77 4.55
N PRO A 120 4.92 -11.76 3.51
CA PRO A 120 5.06 -11.01 2.26
C PRO A 120 4.97 -9.50 2.46
N THR A 121 5.36 -8.70 1.44
CA THR A 121 5.37 -7.24 1.50
C THR A 121 4.79 -6.60 0.24
N TYR A 122 4.66 -5.27 0.23
CA TYR A 122 4.13 -4.53 -0.90
C TYR A 122 5.10 -4.51 -2.09
N LEU A 123 4.66 -5.07 -3.22
CA LEU A 123 5.46 -5.12 -4.45
C LEU A 123 5.91 -3.72 -4.93
N GLY A 124 5.06 -2.70 -4.74
CA GLY A 124 5.41 -1.33 -5.14
C GLY A 124 6.59 -0.75 -4.35
N ALA A 125 6.80 -1.17 -3.11
CA ALA A 125 7.98 -0.81 -2.33
C ALA A 125 9.24 -1.50 -2.87
N LEU A 126 9.17 -2.81 -3.13
CA LEU A 126 10.27 -3.54 -3.75
C LEU A 126 10.68 -2.92 -5.10
N GLN A 127 9.70 -2.53 -5.92
CA GLN A 127 9.96 -1.84 -7.19
C GLN A 127 10.57 -0.45 -7.02
N ALA A 128 10.17 0.31 -5.99
CA ALA A 128 10.75 1.62 -5.70
C ALA A 128 12.19 1.53 -5.21
N PHE A 129 12.52 0.46 -4.45
CA PHE A 129 13.86 0.26 -3.90
C PHE A 129 14.85 -0.34 -4.91
N THR A 130 14.40 -1.17 -5.83
CA THR A 130 15.24 -1.88 -6.83
C THR A 130 16.23 -0.97 -7.57
N PRO A 131 15.88 0.26 -8.04
CA PRO A 131 16.84 1.12 -8.73
C PRO A 131 18.04 1.58 -7.88
N MET A 132 17.92 1.48 -6.54
CA MET A 132 19.03 1.79 -5.61
C MET A 132 19.87 0.56 -5.29
N GLU A 133 19.57 -0.61 -5.87
CA GLU A 133 20.32 -1.85 -5.76
C GLU A 133 20.55 -2.36 -4.32
N PRO A 134 19.51 -2.35 -3.44
CA PRO A 134 19.65 -2.85 -2.08
C PRO A 134 19.85 -4.36 -2.01
N ALA A 135 20.44 -4.83 -0.91
CA ALA A 135 20.28 -6.18 -0.43
C ALA A 135 19.00 -6.27 0.41
N VAL A 136 17.89 -6.69 -0.21
CA VAL A 136 16.60 -6.83 0.49
C VAL A 136 16.60 -8.13 1.29
N VAL A 137 16.23 -8.06 2.56
CA VAL A 137 16.16 -9.20 3.47
C VAL A 137 14.78 -9.26 4.09
N SER A 138 14.08 -10.38 3.90
CA SER A 138 12.77 -10.62 4.50
C SER A 138 12.88 -10.88 5.99
N VAL A 139 12.00 -10.26 6.78
CA VAL A 139 11.77 -10.57 8.18
C VAL A 139 10.49 -11.39 8.29
N ALA A 140 10.54 -12.54 8.95
CA ALA A 140 9.39 -13.41 9.13
C ALA A 140 8.24 -12.68 9.82
N SER A 141 7.01 -13.00 9.41
CA SER A 141 5.78 -12.40 9.93
C SER A 141 4.73 -13.48 10.16
N ASP A 142 3.90 -13.28 11.17
CA ASP A 142 2.72 -14.08 11.47
C ASP A 142 1.43 -13.28 11.27
N ASP A 143 0.32 -13.74 11.85
CA ASP A 143 -0.97 -13.04 11.74
C ASP A 143 -1.01 -11.71 12.50
N GLU A 144 -0.08 -11.50 13.44
CA GLU A 144 0.04 -10.27 14.23
C GLU A 144 1.10 -9.29 13.71
N GLY A 145 1.89 -9.66 12.68
CA GLY A 145 2.93 -8.83 12.06
C GLY A 145 4.33 -9.39 12.18
N VAL A 146 5.34 -8.54 12.08
CA VAL A 146 6.77 -8.90 12.09
C VAL A 146 7.19 -9.63 13.36
N LEU A 147 7.91 -10.75 13.23
CA LEU A 147 8.49 -11.48 14.35
C LEU A 147 9.74 -10.78 14.89
N ILE A 148 9.71 -10.37 16.15
CA ILE A 148 10.75 -9.54 16.76
C ILE A 148 12.09 -10.29 16.89
N ASP A 149 12.07 -11.59 17.18
CA ASP A 149 13.30 -12.38 17.30
C ASP A 149 14.00 -12.55 15.95
N ASP A 150 13.23 -12.74 14.86
CA ASP A 150 13.77 -12.81 13.52
C ASP A 150 14.32 -11.45 13.06
N LEU A 151 13.63 -10.34 13.41
CA LEU A 151 14.14 -8.99 13.21
C LEU A 151 15.51 -8.78 13.89
N LYS A 152 15.61 -9.13 15.18
CA LYS A 152 16.86 -9.02 15.96
C LYS A 152 18.00 -9.82 15.33
N ALA A 153 17.69 -11.01 14.82
CA ALA A 153 18.68 -11.87 14.16
C ALA A 153 19.18 -11.29 12.82
N LYS A 154 18.35 -10.53 12.10
CA LYS A 154 18.63 -10.06 10.73
C LYS A 154 19.14 -8.63 10.63
N VAL A 155 18.94 -7.79 11.66
CA VAL A 155 19.30 -6.37 11.60
C VAL A 155 20.78 -6.14 11.31
N GLY A 156 21.67 -6.99 11.79
CA GLY A 156 23.12 -6.85 11.61
C GLY A 156 23.74 -5.76 12.48
N THR A 157 25.06 -5.56 12.31
CA THR A 157 25.86 -4.56 13.06
C THR A 157 26.90 -3.92 12.16
N GLY A 158 27.42 -2.76 12.56
CA GLY A 158 28.48 -2.07 11.81
C GLY A 158 28.10 -1.78 10.37
N PRO A 159 29.00 -2.06 9.40
CA PRO A 159 28.72 -1.80 7.98
C PRO A 159 27.59 -2.64 7.39
N ASP A 160 27.32 -3.82 7.99
CA ASP A 160 26.27 -4.76 7.57
C ASP A 160 24.92 -4.48 8.24
N LYS A 161 24.81 -3.40 8.99
CA LYS A 161 23.55 -3.03 9.66
C LYS A 161 22.52 -2.57 8.66
N ALA A 162 21.26 -3.03 8.83
CA ALA A 162 20.15 -2.62 8.01
C ALA A 162 19.88 -1.10 8.10
N ARG A 163 19.55 -0.49 6.98
CA ARG A 163 19.24 0.94 6.88
C ARG A 163 17.90 1.27 7.50
N PHE A 164 16.90 0.43 7.29
CA PHE A 164 15.56 0.55 7.86
C PHE A 164 14.79 -0.76 7.72
N LEU A 165 13.66 -0.85 8.44
CA LEU A 165 12.61 -1.84 8.20
C LEU A 165 11.39 -1.14 7.59
N TYR A 166 10.91 -1.63 6.45
CA TYR A 166 9.67 -1.21 5.79
C TYR A 166 8.50 -2.10 6.21
N VAL A 167 7.40 -1.48 6.67
CA VAL A 167 6.20 -2.19 7.13
C VAL A 167 4.90 -1.49 6.73
N LEU A 168 3.82 -2.28 6.54
CA LEU A 168 2.43 -1.83 6.42
C LEU A 168 1.62 -2.38 7.60
N PRO A 169 1.50 -1.64 8.71
CA PRO A 169 0.89 -2.19 9.92
C PRO A 169 -0.64 -2.31 9.88
N ASN A 170 -1.32 -1.68 8.91
CA ASN A 170 -2.77 -1.66 8.82
C ASN A 170 -3.26 -2.25 7.50
N PHE A 171 -4.13 -3.30 7.59
CA PHE A 171 -4.79 -3.91 6.43
C PHE A 171 -3.83 -4.13 5.26
N GLN A 172 -2.71 -4.72 5.58
CA GLN A 172 -1.51 -4.85 4.74
C GLN A 172 -1.83 -5.31 3.32
N ASN A 173 -1.12 -4.77 2.36
CA ASN A 173 -1.04 -5.30 1.02
C ASN A 173 0.22 -6.20 0.92
N PRO A 174 0.08 -7.55 0.76
CA PRO A 174 -1.08 -8.22 0.17
C PRO A 174 -2.03 -8.90 1.17
N THR A 175 -1.68 -9.06 2.44
CA THR A 175 -2.33 -10.02 3.34
C THR A 175 -3.66 -9.57 3.93
N GLY A 176 -3.97 -8.27 3.91
CA GLY A 176 -5.12 -7.71 4.61
C GLY A 176 -5.01 -7.73 6.15
N ARG A 177 -3.89 -8.18 6.71
CA ARG A 177 -3.66 -8.28 8.16
C ARG A 177 -3.40 -6.93 8.78
N THR A 178 -3.72 -6.80 10.07
CA THR A 178 -3.39 -5.63 10.89
C THR A 178 -2.47 -6.05 12.02
N MET A 179 -1.35 -5.34 12.18
CA MET A 179 -0.40 -5.57 13.26
C MET A 179 -1.06 -5.27 14.60
N SER A 180 -0.99 -6.23 15.54
CA SER A 180 -1.59 -6.10 16.87
C SER A 180 -0.93 -5.00 17.71
N GLU A 181 -1.66 -4.47 18.70
CA GLU A 181 -1.17 -3.48 19.65
C GLU A 181 0.11 -3.96 20.34
N ALA A 182 0.13 -5.21 20.82
CA ALA A 182 1.28 -5.78 21.50
C ALA A 182 2.50 -5.87 20.56
N ARG A 183 2.27 -6.28 19.30
CA ARG A 183 3.34 -6.38 18.32
C ARG A 183 3.90 -5.00 17.92
N ARG A 184 3.06 -3.95 17.84
CA ARG A 184 3.52 -2.57 17.60
C ARG A 184 4.41 -2.07 18.72
N ALA A 185 4.00 -2.28 19.97
CA ALA A 185 4.81 -1.89 21.13
C ALA A 185 6.17 -2.60 21.14
N ALA A 186 6.18 -3.93 20.93
CA ALA A 186 7.40 -4.72 20.87
C ALA A 186 8.31 -4.32 19.68
N LEU A 187 7.74 -4.02 18.51
CA LEU A 187 8.51 -3.60 17.34
C LEU A 187 9.17 -2.24 17.56
N VAL A 188 8.44 -1.25 18.08
CA VAL A 188 8.99 0.09 18.35
C VAL A 188 10.09 0.02 19.40
N GLN A 189 9.89 -0.77 20.47
CA GLN A 189 10.92 -0.97 21.47
C GLN A 189 12.19 -1.61 20.87
N ALA A 190 12.03 -2.72 20.15
CA ALA A 190 13.16 -3.41 19.53
C ALA A 190 13.89 -2.51 18.51
N ALA A 191 13.16 -1.76 17.69
CA ALA A 191 13.72 -0.82 16.73
C ALA A 191 14.55 0.29 17.43
N ALA A 192 14.06 0.82 18.55
CA ALA A 192 14.78 1.81 19.34
C ALA A 192 16.07 1.22 19.97
N GLU A 193 15.99 0.05 20.59
CA GLU A 193 17.15 -0.66 21.14
C GLU A 193 18.23 -0.96 20.10
N LEU A 194 17.80 -1.29 18.89
CA LEU A 194 18.67 -1.61 17.75
C LEU A 194 19.10 -0.37 16.97
N ASN A 195 18.61 0.82 17.30
CA ASN A 195 18.76 2.04 16.50
C ASN A 195 18.42 1.78 15.01
N LEU A 196 17.31 1.09 14.76
CA LEU A 196 16.82 0.75 13.42
C LEU A 196 15.67 1.68 13.05
N PRO A 197 15.82 2.54 12.02
CA PRO A 197 14.72 3.34 11.52
C PRO A 197 13.57 2.47 10.98
N LEU A 198 12.33 2.92 11.19
CA LEU A 198 11.15 2.31 10.61
C LEU A 198 10.60 3.20 9.48
N VAL A 199 10.16 2.58 8.40
CA VAL A 199 9.41 3.22 7.31
C VAL A 199 8.01 2.62 7.33
N GLU A 200 7.08 3.39 7.88
CA GLU A 200 5.68 3.00 8.06
C GLU A 200 4.84 3.50 6.90
N ASP A 201 4.30 2.60 6.09
CA ASP A 201 3.40 2.91 4.98
C ASP A 201 1.95 2.61 5.38
N ASN A 202 1.09 3.62 5.38
CA ASN A 202 -0.27 3.51 5.90
C ASN A 202 -1.35 4.03 4.93
N PRO A 203 -1.47 3.47 3.73
CA PRO A 203 -2.48 3.91 2.77
C PRO A 203 -3.90 3.40 3.10
N TYR A 204 -4.04 2.42 3.99
CA TYR A 204 -5.30 1.72 4.27
C TYR A 204 -5.85 1.97 5.67
N GLY A 205 -5.16 2.68 6.55
CA GLY A 205 -5.49 2.79 7.98
C GLY A 205 -6.89 3.31 8.26
N GLU A 206 -7.47 4.11 7.35
CA GLU A 206 -8.83 4.61 7.46
C GLU A 206 -9.91 3.63 7.00
N LEU A 207 -9.55 2.49 6.41
CA LEU A 207 -10.49 1.53 5.80
C LEU A 207 -10.88 0.38 6.74
N TRP A 208 -11.01 0.63 8.02
CA TRP A 208 -11.47 -0.33 9.01
C TRP A 208 -12.99 -0.56 8.94
N PHE A 209 -13.48 -1.71 9.39
CA PHE A 209 -14.92 -2.05 9.34
C PHE A 209 -15.65 -1.68 10.61
N ASP A 210 -15.26 -2.25 11.74
CA ASP A 210 -15.97 -2.06 13.02
C ASP A 210 -15.17 -1.22 14.02
N ASN A 211 -13.84 -1.42 14.07
CA ASN A 211 -12.98 -0.73 15.01
C ASN A 211 -11.75 -0.16 14.31
N PRO A 212 -11.29 1.03 14.71
CA PRO A 212 -10.06 1.60 14.19
C PRO A 212 -8.86 0.72 14.59
N PRO A 213 -7.82 0.65 13.74
CA PRO A 213 -6.58 -0.05 14.08
C PRO A 213 -5.87 0.64 15.24
N PRO A 214 -4.93 -0.04 15.91
CA PRO A 214 -4.07 0.57 16.91
C PRO A 214 -3.31 1.78 16.38
N ALA A 215 -2.86 2.67 17.28
CA ALA A 215 -2.10 3.87 16.91
C ALA A 215 -0.86 3.52 16.07
N PRO A 216 -0.48 4.37 15.09
CA PRO A 216 0.69 4.17 14.25
C PRO A 216 1.98 3.96 15.05
N LEU A 217 2.94 3.25 14.44
CA LEU A 217 4.28 3.09 15.00
C LEU A 217 4.96 4.46 15.20
N THR A 218 4.78 5.34 14.22
CA THR A 218 5.31 6.72 14.24
C THR A 218 4.77 7.54 15.39
N ALA A 219 3.50 7.36 15.80
CA ALA A 219 2.92 8.02 16.97
C ALA A 219 3.64 7.64 18.28
N ARG A 220 4.31 6.49 18.32
CA ARG A 220 5.05 5.97 19.47
C ARG A 220 6.52 6.35 19.49
N ASN A 221 7.10 6.60 18.32
CA ASN A 221 8.49 7.01 18.14
C ASN A 221 8.65 7.90 16.89
N PRO A 222 8.22 9.17 16.96
CA PRO A 222 8.25 10.08 15.80
C PRO A 222 9.66 10.32 15.23
N ASP A 223 10.68 10.31 16.07
CA ASP A 223 12.07 10.54 15.65
C ASP A 223 12.74 9.31 15.03
N GLY A 224 12.20 8.12 15.28
CA GLY A 224 12.69 6.85 14.74
C GLY A 224 11.92 6.34 13.52
N CYS A 225 10.87 7.06 13.07
CA CYS A 225 9.98 6.60 12.03
C CYS A 225 9.81 7.64 10.91
N ILE A 226 9.71 7.16 9.67
CA ILE A 226 9.16 7.91 8.54
C ILE A 226 7.76 7.35 8.27
N TYR A 227 6.75 8.22 8.31
CA TYR A 227 5.36 7.84 8.01
C TYR A 227 4.96 8.26 6.61
N MET A 228 4.27 7.39 5.89
CA MET A 228 3.71 7.68 4.58
C MET A 228 2.20 7.47 4.57
N GLY A 229 1.49 8.44 4.00
CA GLY A 229 0.05 8.39 3.80
C GLY A 229 -0.35 8.69 2.37
N SER A 230 -1.59 8.36 2.03
CA SER A 230 -2.11 8.52 0.67
C SER A 230 -3.58 8.92 0.67
N PHE A 231 -3.95 9.85 -0.20
CA PHE A 231 -5.35 10.18 -0.47
C PHE A 231 -6.01 9.23 -1.51
N SER A 232 -5.22 8.33 -2.08
CA SER A 232 -5.70 7.43 -3.14
C SER A 232 -6.83 6.49 -2.71
N LYS A 233 -6.92 6.15 -1.41
CA LYS A 233 -7.88 5.16 -0.91
C LYS A 233 -9.10 5.80 -0.23
N VAL A 234 -8.98 7.04 0.19
CA VAL A 234 -10.04 7.80 0.90
C VAL A 234 -10.68 8.89 0.04
N LEU A 235 -10.05 9.28 -1.08
CA LEU A 235 -10.58 10.25 -2.04
C LEU A 235 -10.57 9.68 -3.46
N ALA A 236 -9.44 9.82 -4.18
CA ALA A 236 -9.32 9.28 -5.54
C ALA A 236 -7.85 9.08 -5.95
N PRO A 237 -7.50 7.92 -6.53
CA PRO A 237 -6.12 7.61 -6.91
C PRO A 237 -5.62 8.45 -8.09
N GLY A 238 -6.50 8.94 -8.95
CA GLY A 238 -6.17 9.77 -10.12
C GLY A 238 -5.56 11.13 -9.76
N LEU A 239 -5.78 11.62 -8.55
CA LEU A 239 -5.19 12.89 -8.05
C LEU A 239 -3.67 12.80 -7.86
N ARG A 240 -3.13 11.60 -7.75
CA ARG A 240 -1.71 11.36 -7.49
C ARG A 240 -1.21 12.18 -6.30
N LEU A 241 -1.90 12.11 -5.16
CA LEU A 241 -1.56 12.87 -3.96
C LEU A 241 -1.35 11.95 -2.76
N GLY A 242 -0.21 12.11 -2.12
CA GLY A 242 0.18 11.49 -0.87
C GLY A 242 1.04 12.44 -0.05
N PHE A 243 1.57 11.95 1.05
CA PHE A 243 2.44 12.73 1.92
C PHE A 243 3.40 11.84 2.70
N VAL A 244 4.50 12.44 3.13
CA VAL A 244 5.47 11.86 4.05
C VAL A 244 5.55 12.76 5.27
N VAL A 245 5.52 12.17 6.47
CA VAL A 245 5.89 12.84 7.72
C VAL A 245 7.22 12.27 8.16
N ALA A 246 8.23 13.12 8.28
CA ALA A 246 9.59 12.67 8.54
C ALA A 246 10.24 13.42 9.71
N PRO A 247 11.16 12.76 10.45
CA PRO A 247 11.97 13.41 11.46
C PRO A 247 12.73 14.62 10.90
N LYS A 248 12.91 15.66 11.72
CA LYS A 248 13.64 16.88 11.33
C LYS A 248 15.05 16.61 10.78
N ALA A 249 15.71 15.56 11.27
CA ALA A 249 17.03 15.15 10.80
C ALA A 249 17.03 14.62 9.35
N VAL A 250 15.92 14.04 8.88
CA VAL A 250 15.79 13.38 7.57
C VAL A 250 15.09 14.27 6.55
N TYR A 251 14.14 15.10 7.01
CA TYR A 251 13.28 15.94 6.18
C TYR A 251 14.03 16.78 5.12
N PRO A 252 15.14 17.49 5.45
CA PRO A 252 15.84 18.31 4.46
C PRO A 252 16.35 17.49 3.25
N LYS A 253 16.76 16.24 3.46
CA LYS A 253 17.23 15.37 2.38
C LYS A 253 16.08 14.84 1.53
N LEU A 254 14.95 14.52 2.14
CA LEU A 254 13.73 14.17 1.40
C LEU A 254 13.27 15.33 0.52
N LEU A 255 13.28 16.58 1.05
CA LEU A 255 12.91 17.76 0.30
C LEU A 255 13.86 18.00 -0.88
N GLN A 256 15.19 17.87 -0.69
CA GLN A 256 16.18 18.00 -1.77
C GLN A 256 15.96 16.93 -2.86
N ALA A 257 15.70 15.69 -2.46
CA ALA A 257 15.39 14.61 -3.40
C ALA A 257 14.08 14.86 -4.17
N LYS A 258 13.06 15.42 -3.50
CA LYS A 258 11.78 15.83 -4.12
C LYS A 258 11.97 16.93 -5.15
N GLN A 259 12.77 17.96 -4.82
CA GLN A 259 13.10 19.05 -5.74
C GLN A 259 13.77 18.53 -7.02
N ALA A 260 14.69 17.57 -6.87
CA ALA A 260 15.37 16.95 -7.99
C ALA A 260 14.47 16.00 -8.80
N ALA A 261 13.44 15.42 -8.20
CA ALA A 261 12.57 14.45 -8.86
C ALA A 261 11.50 15.10 -9.77
N ASP A 262 10.77 16.07 -9.23
CA ASP A 262 9.64 16.70 -9.94
C ASP A 262 9.37 18.16 -9.53
N LEU A 263 10.30 18.78 -8.82
CA LEU A 263 10.22 20.14 -8.27
C LEU A 263 9.16 20.26 -7.16
N HIS A 264 7.91 19.93 -7.46
CA HIS A 264 6.79 19.90 -6.51
C HIS A 264 5.64 19.03 -7.05
N THR A 265 4.82 18.50 -6.16
CA THR A 265 3.56 17.88 -6.53
C THR A 265 2.60 18.92 -7.14
N PRO A 266 1.77 18.60 -8.15
CA PRO A 266 0.89 19.57 -8.78
C PRO A 266 0.09 20.41 -7.79
N GLY A 267 0.32 21.73 -7.78
CA GLY A 267 -0.29 22.67 -6.83
C GLY A 267 -1.81 22.72 -6.93
N TYR A 268 -2.33 22.59 -8.14
CA TYR A 268 -3.77 22.51 -8.39
C TYR A 268 -4.43 21.34 -7.65
N ASN A 269 -3.86 20.13 -7.76
CA ASN A 269 -4.42 18.96 -7.09
C ASN A 269 -4.39 19.09 -5.55
N GLN A 270 -3.36 19.71 -5.02
CA GLN A 270 -3.24 19.97 -3.59
C GLN A 270 -4.33 20.94 -3.09
N ARG A 271 -4.62 22.00 -3.87
CA ARG A 271 -5.67 22.96 -3.56
C ARG A 271 -7.06 22.34 -3.66
N LEU A 272 -7.28 21.45 -4.65
CA LEU A 272 -8.53 20.70 -4.79
C LEU A 272 -8.79 19.83 -3.56
N VAL A 273 -7.79 19.05 -3.14
CA VAL A 273 -7.92 18.17 -1.99
C VAL A 273 -8.13 18.99 -0.71
N ALA A 274 -7.36 20.06 -0.51
CA ALA A 274 -7.56 20.96 0.63
C ALA A 274 -8.97 21.56 0.66
N GLU A 275 -9.53 21.93 -0.51
CA GLU A 275 -10.89 22.47 -0.57
C GLU A 275 -11.95 21.41 -0.26
N VAL A 276 -11.81 20.21 -0.82
CA VAL A 276 -12.72 19.08 -0.54
C VAL A 276 -12.68 18.66 0.93
N MET A 277 -11.51 18.68 1.57
CA MET A 277 -11.35 18.27 2.98
C MET A 277 -11.96 19.24 3.98
N LYS A 278 -12.30 20.46 3.59
CA LYS A 278 -12.92 21.43 4.49
C LYS A 278 -14.22 20.92 5.12
N GLY A 279 -14.54 21.39 6.31
CA GLY A 279 -15.77 21.06 7.01
C GLY A 279 -15.89 19.59 7.40
N ASN A 280 -14.78 18.95 7.75
CA ASN A 280 -14.74 17.54 8.17
C ASN A 280 -15.31 16.58 7.12
N PHE A 281 -14.99 16.82 5.86
CA PHE A 281 -15.52 16.01 4.74
C PHE A 281 -15.20 14.52 4.89
N LEU A 282 -13.97 14.20 5.27
CA LEU A 282 -13.54 12.79 5.41
C LEU A 282 -14.33 12.06 6.49
N ASP A 283 -14.70 12.72 7.60
CA ASP A 283 -15.48 12.11 8.69
C ASP A 283 -16.86 11.64 8.24
N ARG A 284 -17.41 12.25 7.19
CA ARG A 284 -18.69 11.85 6.59
C ARG A 284 -18.53 10.90 5.40
N HIS A 285 -17.44 11.08 4.65
CA HIS A 285 -17.20 10.33 3.41
C HIS A 285 -16.62 8.94 3.66
N VAL A 286 -15.58 8.83 4.50
CA VAL A 286 -14.90 7.56 4.76
C VAL A 286 -15.81 6.47 5.32
N PRO A 287 -16.77 6.76 6.22
CA PRO A 287 -17.75 5.76 6.66
C PRO A 287 -18.57 5.13 5.53
N THR A 288 -18.82 5.85 4.44
CA THR A 288 -19.54 5.29 3.27
C THR A 288 -18.67 4.29 2.50
N ILE A 289 -17.36 4.54 2.44
CA ILE A 289 -16.38 3.60 1.86
C ILE A 289 -16.30 2.34 2.73
N ARG A 290 -16.19 2.50 4.05
CA ARG A 290 -16.12 1.39 5.02
C ARG A 290 -17.33 0.47 4.91
N ALA A 291 -18.54 1.04 4.85
CA ALA A 291 -19.77 0.28 4.73
C ALA A 291 -19.80 -0.56 3.45
N LEU A 292 -19.48 0.04 2.30
CA LEU A 292 -19.40 -0.67 1.02
C LEU A 292 -18.37 -1.79 1.04
N TYR A 293 -17.15 -1.52 1.56
CA TYR A 293 -16.07 -2.50 1.56
C TYR A 293 -16.33 -3.64 2.56
N LYS A 294 -16.98 -3.35 3.69
CA LYS A 294 -17.44 -4.38 4.63
C LYS A 294 -18.43 -5.33 3.97
N GLU A 295 -19.46 -4.81 3.31
CA GLU A 295 -20.45 -5.61 2.57
C GLU A 295 -19.78 -6.52 1.52
N GLN A 296 -18.84 -5.97 0.74
CA GLN A 296 -18.12 -6.74 -0.29
C GLN A 296 -17.20 -7.79 0.32
N CYS A 297 -16.53 -7.49 1.43
CA CYS A 297 -15.69 -8.45 2.16
C CYS A 297 -16.54 -9.61 2.71
N GLU A 298 -17.67 -9.31 3.34
CA GLU A 298 -18.61 -10.31 3.87
C GLU A 298 -19.17 -11.20 2.75
N ALA A 299 -19.49 -10.61 1.59
CA ALA A 299 -19.93 -11.38 0.42
C ALA A 299 -18.84 -12.34 -0.07
N MET A 300 -17.58 -11.90 -0.10
CA MET A 300 -16.44 -12.74 -0.51
C MET A 300 -16.16 -13.84 0.50
N LEU A 301 -16.20 -13.55 1.79
CA LEU A 301 -16.02 -14.54 2.85
C LEU A 301 -17.13 -15.60 2.80
N THR A 302 -18.38 -15.20 2.62
CA THR A 302 -19.51 -16.11 2.49
C THR A 302 -19.37 -17.02 1.27
N ALA A 303 -18.93 -16.47 0.14
CA ALA A 303 -18.68 -17.25 -1.08
C ALA A 303 -17.51 -18.25 -0.90
N LEU A 304 -16.43 -17.84 -0.24
CA LEU A 304 -15.30 -18.71 0.08
C LEU A 304 -15.71 -19.84 1.04
N ASP A 305 -16.45 -19.51 2.11
CA ASP A 305 -16.96 -20.51 3.08
C ASP A 305 -17.82 -21.58 2.39
N LYS A 306 -18.62 -21.18 1.39
CA LYS A 306 -19.49 -22.10 0.63
C LYS A 306 -18.72 -22.91 -0.40
N GLU A 307 -17.94 -22.27 -1.26
CA GLU A 307 -17.41 -22.87 -2.48
C GLU A 307 -16.08 -23.61 -2.27
N MET A 308 -15.29 -23.23 -1.23
CA MET A 308 -13.97 -23.83 -0.95
C MET A 308 -14.03 -24.98 0.08
N GLN A 309 -15.22 -25.34 0.55
CA GLN A 309 -15.41 -26.43 1.52
C GLN A 309 -14.83 -27.74 0.99
N GLY A 310 -13.99 -28.42 1.80
CA GLY A 310 -13.36 -29.69 1.44
C GLY A 310 -12.20 -29.60 0.44
N LEU A 311 -11.87 -28.39 -0.06
CA LEU A 311 -10.75 -28.22 -1.00
C LEU A 311 -9.39 -28.05 -0.30
N GLY A 312 -9.35 -27.88 1.03
CA GLY A 312 -8.11 -27.66 1.78
C GLY A 312 -7.51 -26.27 1.58
N VAL A 313 -8.29 -25.33 1.06
CA VAL A 313 -7.92 -23.92 0.92
C VAL A 313 -8.12 -23.20 2.25
N GLN A 314 -7.23 -22.28 2.57
CA GLN A 314 -7.28 -21.46 3.78
C GLN A 314 -7.31 -19.98 3.40
N TRP A 315 -7.97 -19.15 4.20
CA TRP A 315 -8.00 -17.70 4.02
C TRP A 315 -8.15 -16.99 5.36
N ASN A 316 -7.69 -15.74 5.41
CA ASN A 316 -7.87 -14.87 6.57
C ASN A 316 -9.24 -14.15 6.53
N ARG A 317 -9.59 -13.50 7.64
CA ARG A 317 -10.78 -12.65 7.78
C ARG A 317 -10.30 -11.27 8.23
N PRO A 318 -10.10 -10.33 7.29
CA PRO A 318 -9.59 -9.02 7.61
C PRO A 318 -10.64 -8.13 8.29
N ASP A 319 -10.19 -7.25 9.19
CA ASP A 319 -11.03 -6.26 9.88
C ASP A 319 -11.16 -4.94 9.11
N GLY A 320 -10.70 -4.90 7.87
CA GLY A 320 -10.69 -3.71 7.01
C GLY A 320 -9.89 -3.89 5.73
N GLY A 321 -9.55 -2.77 5.10
CA GLY A 321 -8.73 -2.74 3.90
C GLY A 321 -9.46 -3.18 2.64
N MET A 322 -8.72 -3.85 1.75
CA MET A 322 -9.17 -4.13 0.39
C MET A 322 -8.91 -5.57 -0.04
N PHE A 323 -8.23 -6.39 0.78
CA PHE A 323 -7.64 -7.66 0.35
C PHE A 323 -7.91 -8.80 1.31
N LEU A 324 -8.05 -9.99 0.72
CA LEU A 324 -8.00 -11.29 1.37
C LEU A 324 -6.74 -12.03 0.92
N TRP A 325 -6.12 -12.75 1.84
CA TRP A 325 -4.98 -13.62 1.58
C TRP A 325 -5.40 -15.07 1.66
N VAL A 326 -5.20 -15.78 0.57
CA VAL A 326 -5.63 -17.17 0.41
C VAL A 326 -4.42 -18.06 0.24
N ARG A 327 -4.46 -19.24 0.84
CA ARG A 327 -3.43 -20.27 0.72
C ARG A 327 -4.04 -21.56 0.17
N LEU A 328 -3.50 -22.03 -0.95
CA LEU A 328 -3.86 -23.26 -1.60
C LEU A 328 -3.32 -24.50 -0.84
N PRO A 329 -3.88 -25.69 -1.07
CA PRO A 329 -3.35 -26.93 -0.52
C PRO A 329 -1.90 -27.21 -0.93
N GLU A 330 -1.26 -28.14 -0.25
CA GLU A 330 0.08 -28.62 -0.61
C GLU A 330 0.10 -29.19 -2.05
N GLY A 331 1.22 -28.98 -2.73
CA GLY A 331 1.43 -29.40 -4.10
C GLY A 331 0.82 -28.49 -5.17
N MET A 332 0.10 -27.43 -4.80
CA MET A 332 -0.48 -26.47 -5.75
C MET A 332 0.37 -25.21 -5.88
N SER A 333 0.33 -24.59 -7.06
CA SER A 333 0.95 -23.29 -7.38
C SER A 333 -0.10 -22.29 -7.84
N ALA A 334 -0.16 -21.14 -7.18
CA ALA A 334 -1.04 -20.04 -7.59
C ALA A 334 -0.66 -19.46 -8.96
N VAL A 335 0.62 -19.53 -9.33
CA VAL A 335 1.10 -19.10 -10.65
C VAL A 335 0.55 -20.03 -11.75
N GLU A 336 0.57 -21.34 -11.53
CA GLU A 336 0.04 -22.32 -12.46
C GLU A 336 -1.49 -22.36 -12.49
N LEU A 337 -2.13 -22.00 -11.38
CA LEU A 337 -3.59 -21.91 -11.29
C LEU A 337 -4.16 -20.70 -12.05
N LEU A 338 -3.42 -19.57 -12.11
CA LEU A 338 -3.93 -18.34 -12.71
C LEU A 338 -4.43 -18.50 -14.15
N PRO A 339 -3.71 -19.14 -15.11
CA PRO A 339 -4.22 -19.37 -16.46
C PRO A 339 -5.55 -20.13 -16.48
N LYS A 340 -5.68 -21.19 -15.68
CA LYS A 340 -6.90 -21.99 -15.55
C LYS A 340 -8.08 -21.20 -14.98
N ALA A 341 -7.81 -20.29 -14.03
CA ALA A 341 -8.81 -19.37 -13.51
C ALA A 341 -9.27 -18.36 -14.58
N VAL A 342 -8.34 -17.83 -15.37
CA VAL A 342 -8.64 -16.89 -16.47
C VAL A 342 -9.49 -17.58 -17.56
N GLU A 343 -9.26 -18.83 -17.89
CA GLU A 343 -10.12 -19.62 -18.78
C GLU A 343 -11.56 -19.73 -18.27
N ARG A 344 -11.76 -19.61 -16.94
CA ARG A 344 -13.07 -19.58 -16.27
C ARG A 344 -13.56 -18.16 -15.96
N ASN A 345 -12.98 -17.16 -16.62
CA ASN A 345 -13.32 -15.74 -16.49
C ASN A 345 -13.12 -15.16 -15.07
N VAL A 346 -12.15 -15.63 -14.31
CA VAL A 346 -11.78 -15.05 -13.01
C VAL A 346 -10.27 -14.86 -12.93
N ALA A 347 -9.83 -13.75 -12.33
CA ALA A 347 -8.43 -13.44 -12.16
C ALA A 347 -8.10 -12.97 -10.73
N PHE A 348 -6.91 -13.34 -10.25
CA PHE A 348 -6.35 -12.98 -8.95
C PHE A 348 -4.86 -12.62 -9.10
N VAL A 349 -4.18 -12.22 -8.04
CA VAL A 349 -2.72 -12.05 -8.05
C VAL A 349 -2.05 -13.21 -7.32
N PRO A 350 -1.19 -14.01 -8.00
CA PRO A 350 -0.34 -15.00 -7.33
C PRO A 350 0.53 -14.35 -6.26
N GLY A 351 0.59 -14.97 -5.09
CA GLY A 351 1.27 -14.41 -3.93
C GLY A 351 2.78 -14.29 -4.09
N ALA A 352 3.39 -15.12 -4.93
CA ALA A 352 4.84 -15.14 -5.16
C ALA A 352 5.42 -13.75 -5.49
N ALA A 353 4.63 -12.87 -6.16
CA ALA A 353 5.05 -11.52 -6.51
C ALA A 353 5.29 -10.58 -5.30
N PHE A 354 4.79 -10.94 -4.13
CA PHE A 354 4.88 -10.12 -2.91
C PHE A 354 5.99 -10.59 -1.95
N TYR A 355 6.83 -11.51 -2.37
CA TYR A 355 7.97 -11.98 -1.59
C TYR A 355 9.26 -11.44 -2.19
N ALA A 356 10.14 -10.93 -1.33
CA ALA A 356 11.48 -10.54 -1.75
C ALA A 356 12.38 -11.79 -1.97
N ASP A 357 12.14 -12.82 -1.17
CA ASP A 357 12.81 -14.13 -1.21
C ASP A 357 11.85 -15.25 -0.76
N ASN A 358 12.21 -16.51 -0.97
CA ASN A 358 11.55 -17.71 -0.45
C ASN A 358 10.01 -17.68 -0.55
N ALA A 359 9.48 -17.35 -1.73
CA ALA A 359 8.04 -17.23 -1.96
C ALA A 359 7.30 -18.56 -1.66
N ASP A 360 6.18 -18.49 -0.91
CA ASP A 360 5.23 -19.60 -0.83
C ASP A 360 4.39 -19.62 -2.12
N PRO A 361 4.58 -20.60 -3.03
CA PRO A 361 3.90 -20.67 -4.32
C PRO A 361 2.39 -20.87 -4.19
N ARG A 362 1.91 -21.31 -3.02
CA ARG A 362 0.51 -21.61 -2.73
C ARG A 362 -0.34 -20.39 -2.42
N THR A 363 0.28 -19.24 -2.24
CA THR A 363 -0.43 -18.04 -1.79
C THR A 363 -0.98 -17.23 -2.96
N LEU A 364 -2.11 -16.55 -2.73
CA LEU A 364 -2.69 -15.60 -3.67
C LEU A 364 -3.47 -14.50 -2.95
N ARG A 365 -3.57 -13.34 -3.59
CA ARG A 365 -4.33 -12.19 -3.10
C ARG A 365 -5.64 -12.05 -3.88
N LEU A 366 -6.74 -11.84 -3.16
CA LEU A 366 -8.04 -11.43 -3.70
C LEU A 366 -8.37 -10.01 -3.26
N SER A 367 -8.80 -9.16 -4.18
CA SER A 367 -9.39 -7.85 -3.90
C SER A 367 -10.91 -7.95 -4.01
N PHE A 368 -11.63 -7.46 -3.01
CA PHE A 368 -13.10 -7.52 -2.98
C PHE A 368 -13.78 -6.21 -3.38
N VAL A 369 -13.06 -5.09 -3.45
CA VAL A 369 -13.65 -3.74 -3.44
C VAL A 369 -14.19 -3.23 -4.78
N THR A 370 -13.90 -3.88 -5.90
CA THR A 370 -14.33 -3.43 -7.24
C THR A 370 -15.47 -4.27 -7.83
N SER A 371 -15.82 -5.39 -7.22
CA SER A 371 -16.82 -6.34 -7.69
C SER A 371 -18.13 -6.22 -6.91
N THR A 372 -19.27 -6.46 -7.56
CA THR A 372 -20.56 -6.60 -6.88
C THR A 372 -20.65 -7.93 -6.14
N ALA A 373 -21.57 -8.06 -5.18
CA ALA A 373 -21.79 -9.32 -4.46
C ALA A 373 -22.10 -10.51 -5.41
N GLU A 374 -22.83 -10.26 -6.49
CA GLU A 374 -23.11 -11.27 -7.52
C GLU A 374 -21.85 -11.67 -8.29
N GLN A 375 -21.05 -10.70 -8.70
CA GLN A 375 -19.75 -10.96 -9.34
C GLN A 375 -18.80 -11.71 -8.41
N ILE A 376 -18.80 -11.37 -7.13
CA ILE A 376 -17.98 -12.06 -6.12
C ILE A 376 -18.42 -13.53 -6.01
N ALA A 377 -19.71 -13.80 -5.87
CA ALA A 377 -20.24 -15.17 -5.79
C ALA A 377 -19.87 -15.99 -7.04
N THR A 378 -20.09 -15.41 -8.23
CA THR A 378 -19.77 -16.05 -9.52
C THR A 378 -18.26 -16.31 -9.67
N GLY A 379 -17.43 -15.30 -9.36
CA GLY A 379 -15.97 -15.42 -9.49
C GLY A 379 -15.35 -16.42 -8.51
N ILE A 380 -15.83 -16.46 -7.26
CA ILE A 380 -15.35 -17.43 -6.26
C ILE A 380 -15.79 -18.86 -6.65
N ALA A 381 -16.99 -19.05 -7.16
CA ALA A 381 -17.42 -20.35 -7.68
C ALA A 381 -16.55 -20.81 -8.87
N ALA A 382 -16.23 -19.91 -9.79
CA ALA A 382 -15.31 -20.18 -10.92
C ALA A 382 -13.89 -20.52 -10.44
N LEU A 383 -13.36 -19.80 -9.43
CA LEU A 383 -12.07 -20.08 -8.82
C LEU A 383 -12.06 -21.46 -8.14
N ALA A 384 -13.10 -21.82 -7.41
CA ALA A 384 -13.23 -23.12 -6.77
C ALA A 384 -13.26 -24.26 -7.82
N ALA A 385 -13.95 -24.06 -8.95
CA ALA A 385 -13.94 -25.01 -10.05
C ALA A 385 -12.52 -25.17 -10.65
N ALA A 386 -11.79 -24.06 -10.88
CA ALA A 386 -10.40 -24.12 -11.36
C ALA A 386 -9.47 -24.88 -10.39
N ILE A 387 -9.67 -24.76 -9.08
CA ILE A 387 -8.92 -25.48 -8.04
C ILE A 387 -9.24 -26.98 -8.09
N ARG A 388 -10.52 -27.38 -8.24
CA ARG A 388 -10.93 -28.78 -8.36
C ARG A 388 -10.27 -29.46 -9.57
N ASP A 389 -10.29 -28.80 -10.72
CA ASP A 389 -9.69 -29.32 -11.96
C ASP A 389 -8.16 -29.35 -11.92
N HIS A 390 -7.54 -28.54 -11.08
CA HIS A 390 -6.08 -28.54 -10.93
C HIS A 390 -5.58 -29.66 -10.01
N LYS A 391 -6.45 -30.18 -9.11
CA LYS A 391 -6.16 -31.30 -8.21
C LYS A 391 -6.28 -32.67 -8.87
N GLY A 392 -7.03 -32.80 -9.94
CA GLY A 392 -7.23 -34.05 -10.71
C GLY A 392 -6.15 -34.22 -11.73
#